data_61753911c70e6ff7f4f7a0fdb7db9a82
#
_entry.id   61753911c70e6ff7f4f7a0fdb7db9a82
#
_cell.length_a   1.000
_cell.length_b   1.000
_cell.length_c   1.000
_cell.angle_alpha   90.00
_cell.angle_beta   90.00
_cell.angle_gamma   90.00
#
_symmetry.space_group_name_H-M   'P 1'
#
loop_
_entity.id
_entity.type
_entity.pdbx_description
1 polymer ?
#
loop_
_entity_poly.entity_id
_entity_poly.type
_entity_poly.pdbx_seq_one_letter_code
_entity_poly.pdbx_strand_id
1 'polypeptide(L)'
;QQTNGYAQLAADVLARAKQCGATEADIVVADGETFSVQVRVGVVDRLSKAREKRLGLRVFVGKRSATTSTSDFSVDSLHRLVDETCTLAKAVVPDEVSGLPEASQMATNWPDLDLYDSTKLGTDQQIDLAKRAESAALSADPRMTNSEGGEFDSSSGRVVLANSHGFVGEYRSSSFSISVSPI
;
A
#
# COMPACT_ATOMS: atom_id res chain seq x y z
N GLN A 1 13.13 -3.99 13.73
CA GLN A 1 12.78 -5.35 14.20
C GLN A 1 11.40 -5.86 13.71
N GLN A 2 10.64 -5.11 12.92
CA GLN A 2 9.37 -5.59 12.32
C GLN A 2 9.54 -6.18 10.91
N THR A 3 10.75 -6.22 10.37
CA THR A 3 11.05 -6.63 8.99
C THR A 3 10.70 -8.11 8.74
N ASN A 4 10.82 -8.96 9.76
CA ASN A 4 10.57 -10.41 9.63
C ASN A 4 9.06 -10.80 9.74
N GLY A 5 8.20 -9.94 10.28
CA GLY A 5 6.81 -10.32 10.58
C GLY A 5 5.93 -10.53 9.34
N TYR A 6 6.01 -9.65 8.34
CA TYR A 6 5.14 -9.77 7.14
C TYR A 6 5.63 -10.83 6.16
N ALA A 7 6.94 -11.03 6.05
CA ALA A 7 7.49 -12.14 5.26
C ALA A 7 7.09 -13.50 5.85
N GLN A 8 7.16 -13.64 7.19
CA GLN A 8 6.72 -14.86 7.87
C GLN A 8 5.20 -15.06 7.72
N LEU A 9 4.40 -14.00 7.94
CA LEU A 9 2.94 -14.07 7.74
C LEU A 9 2.59 -14.48 6.30
N ALA A 10 3.28 -13.93 5.30
CA ALA A 10 3.10 -14.32 3.91
C ALA A 10 3.44 -15.82 3.69
N ALA A 11 4.54 -16.30 4.26
CA ALA A 11 4.92 -17.70 4.17
C ALA A 11 3.88 -18.62 4.80
N ASP A 12 3.33 -18.26 5.97
CA ASP A 12 2.30 -19.05 6.66
C ASP A 12 1.00 -19.12 5.86
N VAL A 13 0.56 -17.99 5.27
CA VAL A 13 -0.63 -17.93 4.42
C VAL A 13 -0.44 -18.75 3.14
N LEU A 14 0.72 -18.66 2.48
CA LEU A 14 1.02 -19.46 1.28
C LEU A 14 1.08 -20.97 1.60
N ALA A 15 1.66 -21.34 2.74
CA ALA A 15 1.70 -22.74 3.18
C ALA A 15 0.28 -23.29 3.41
N ARG A 16 -0.61 -22.50 4.02
CA ARG A 16 -2.01 -22.89 4.19
C ARG A 16 -2.76 -22.97 2.86
N ALA A 17 -2.53 -22.04 1.93
CA ALA A 17 -3.15 -22.10 0.61
C ALA A 17 -2.79 -23.41 -0.11
N LYS A 18 -1.53 -23.85 -0.01
CA LYS A 18 -1.10 -25.16 -0.53
C LYS A 18 -1.83 -26.32 0.13
N GLN A 19 -2.03 -26.29 1.45
CA GLN A 19 -2.79 -27.32 2.19
C GLN A 19 -4.26 -27.37 1.76
N CYS A 20 -4.86 -26.22 1.37
CA CYS A 20 -6.23 -26.14 0.87
C CYS A 20 -6.37 -26.55 -0.62
N GLY A 21 -5.27 -26.96 -1.26
CA GLY A 21 -5.26 -27.48 -2.63
C GLY A 21 -4.92 -26.44 -3.70
N ALA A 22 -4.34 -25.30 -3.33
CA ALA A 22 -3.78 -24.37 -4.29
C ALA A 22 -2.60 -25.03 -5.04
N THR A 23 -2.57 -24.92 -6.36
CA THR A 23 -1.42 -25.31 -7.18
C THR A 23 -0.36 -24.23 -7.14
N GLU A 24 -0.77 -22.96 -7.14
CA GLU A 24 0.04 -21.77 -7.02
C GLU A 24 -0.68 -20.71 -6.20
N ALA A 25 0.06 -19.79 -5.61
CA ALA A 25 -0.50 -18.64 -4.92
C ALA A 25 0.51 -17.49 -4.87
N ASP A 26 0.01 -16.26 -4.85
CA ASP A 26 0.77 -15.08 -4.47
C ASP A 26 0.03 -14.23 -3.43
N ILE A 27 0.80 -13.44 -2.71
CA ILE A 27 0.31 -12.60 -1.62
C ILE A 27 1.02 -11.26 -1.64
N VAL A 28 0.26 -10.20 -1.44
CA VAL A 28 0.75 -8.85 -1.24
C VAL A 28 0.31 -8.38 0.14
N VAL A 29 1.25 -7.94 0.95
CA VAL A 29 0.97 -7.28 2.23
C VAL A 29 1.41 -5.82 2.11
N ALA A 30 0.50 -4.90 2.34
CA ALA A 30 0.77 -3.46 2.37
C ALA A 30 0.42 -2.89 3.75
N ASP A 31 1.30 -2.06 4.28
CA ASP A 31 1.10 -1.29 5.52
C ASP A 31 1.61 0.12 5.28
N GLY A 32 0.77 1.12 5.47
CA GLY A 32 1.12 2.50 5.19
C GLY A 32 0.36 3.50 6.04
N GLU A 33 0.91 4.70 6.11
CA GLU A 33 0.28 5.85 6.75
C GLU A 33 0.22 7.01 5.77
N THR A 34 -0.85 7.78 5.86
CA THR A 34 -1.08 8.99 5.10
C THR A 34 -1.40 10.14 6.04
N PHE A 35 -0.97 11.31 5.66
CA PHE A 35 -1.34 12.56 6.31
C PHE A 35 -1.69 13.58 5.22
N SER A 36 -2.75 14.33 5.43
CA SER A 36 -3.20 15.42 4.55
C SER A 36 -3.66 16.58 5.41
N VAL A 37 -3.24 17.78 5.06
CA VAL A 37 -3.76 19.02 5.65
C VAL A 37 -4.04 20.03 4.57
N GLN A 38 -5.21 20.65 4.63
CA GLN A 38 -5.62 21.79 3.83
C GLN A 38 -5.76 23.01 4.73
N VAL A 39 -5.13 24.10 4.32
CA VAL A 39 -5.21 25.41 4.98
C VAL A 39 -5.89 26.37 4.01
N ARG A 40 -6.88 27.10 4.48
CA ARG A 40 -7.58 28.13 3.70
C ARG A 40 -7.57 29.46 4.44
N VAL A 41 -7.07 30.49 3.79
CA VAL A 41 -6.91 31.85 4.35
C VAL A 41 -6.21 31.81 5.72
N GLY A 42 -5.10 31.05 5.78
CA GLY A 42 -4.25 30.91 6.97
C GLY A 42 -4.82 30.03 8.10
N VAL A 43 -6.03 29.47 7.94
CA VAL A 43 -6.68 28.61 8.93
C VAL A 43 -6.75 27.17 8.44
N VAL A 44 -6.51 26.19 9.32
CA VAL A 44 -6.69 24.78 8.97
C VAL A 44 -8.16 24.50 8.69
N ASP A 45 -8.47 24.12 7.45
CA ASP A 45 -9.80 23.75 7.00
C ASP A 45 -10.07 22.26 7.17
N ARG A 46 -9.09 21.43 6.78
CA ARG A 46 -9.18 19.98 6.88
C ARG A 46 -7.85 19.38 7.30
N LEU A 47 -7.89 18.36 8.14
CA LEU A 47 -6.75 17.54 8.52
C LEU A 47 -7.19 16.09 8.59
N SER A 48 -6.44 15.21 7.94
CA SER A 48 -6.66 13.76 7.96
C SER A 48 -5.35 13.04 8.25
N LYS A 49 -5.42 12.03 9.10
CA LYS A 49 -4.32 11.09 9.32
C LYS A 49 -4.90 9.69 9.37
N ALA A 50 -4.40 8.81 8.52
CA ALA A 50 -4.86 7.44 8.46
C ALA A 50 -3.67 6.47 8.46
N ARG A 51 -3.87 5.30 9.02
CA ARG A 51 -3.00 4.16 8.87
C ARG A 51 -3.82 2.98 8.40
N GLU A 52 -3.37 2.37 7.32
CA GLU A 52 -4.06 1.24 6.71
C GLU A 52 -3.08 0.09 6.52
N LYS A 53 -3.59 -1.12 6.75
CA LYS A 53 -2.91 -2.35 6.38
C LYS A 53 -3.87 -3.24 5.60
N ARG A 54 -3.36 -3.87 4.57
CA ARG A 54 -4.12 -4.78 3.72
C ARG A 54 -3.28 -5.96 3.29
N LEU A 55 -3.90 -7.11 3.26
CA LEU A 55 -3.37 -8.33 2.68
C LEU A 55 -4.27 -8.74 1.54
N GLY A 56 -3.70 -8.91 0.34
CA GLY A 56 -4.34 -9.51 -0.83
C GLY A 56 -3.75 -10.88 -1.09
N LEU A 57 -4.60 -11.87 -1.23
CA LEU A 57 -4.24 -13.25 -1.56
C LEU A 57 -4.86 -13.61 -2.90
N ARG A 58 -4.03 -14.10 -3.84
CA ARG A 58 -4.49 -14.74 -5.06
C ARG A 58 -4.10 -16.21 -5.04
N VAL A 59 -5.05 -17.07 -5.34
CA VAL A 59 -4.89 -18.52 -5.34
C VAL A 59 -5.21 -19.05 -6.73
N PHE A 60 -4.42 -20.00 -7.19
CA PHE A 60 -4.65 -20.76 -8.42
C PHE A 60 -4.94 -22.22 -8.08
N VAL A 61 -5.94 -22.79 -8.74
CA VAL A 61 -6.24 -24.23 -8.71
C VAL A 61 -6.26 -24.71 -10.17
N GLY A 62 -5.13 -25.22 -10.62
CA GLY A 62 -4.87 -25.42 -12.05
C GLY A 62 -4.94 -24.09 -12.81
N LYS A 63 -5.81 -24.00 -13.80
CA LYS A 63 -6.04 -22.79 -14.61
C LYS A 63 -7.18 -21.89 -14.09
N ARG A 64 -7.56 -22.03 -12.84
CA ARG A 64 -8.61 -21.25 -12.19
C ARG A 64 -8.00 -20.38 -11.11
N SER A 65 -8.39 -19.12 -11.03
CA SER A 65 -7.87 -18.22 -10.02
C SER A 65 -8.95 -17.42 -9.33
N ALA A 66 -8.72 -17.10 -8.06
CA ALA A 66 -9.51 -16.15 -7.30
C ALA A 66 -8.62 -15.26 -6.45
N THR A 67 -9.08 -14.04 -6.21
CA THR A 67 -8.37 -13.04 -5.38
C THR A 67 -9.32 -12.51 -4.33
N THR A 68 -8.85 -12.49 -3.09
CA THR A 68 -9.54 -11.87 -1.96
C THR A 68 -8.59 -10.99 -1.16
N SER A 69 -9.13 -10.17 -0.26
CA SER A 69 -8.29 -9.32 0.59
C SER A 69 -8.92 -9.10 1.95
N THR A 70 -8.06 -8.81 2.95
CA THR A 70 -8.48 -8.46 4.31
C THR A 70 -7.60 -7.37 4.90
N SER A 71 -8.13 -6.60 5.83
CA SER A 71 -7.39 -5.71 6.73
C SER A 71 -7.21 -6.31 8.14
N ASP A 72 -7.85 -7.44 8.42
CA ASP A 72 -7.71 -8.17 9.67
C ASP A 72 -6.68 -9.28 9.54
N PHE A 73 -5.56 -9.13 10.26
CA PHE A 73 -4.43 -10.06 10.24
C PHE A 73 -4.47 -11.06 11.42
N SER A 74 -5.62 -11.21 12.08
CA SER A 74 -5.80 -12.29 13.05
C SER A 74 -5.70 -13.67 12.38
N VAL A 75 -5.19 -14.65 13.09
CA VAL A 75 -4.99 -16.00 12.55
C VAL A 75 -6.30 -16.58 12.00
N ASP A 76 -7.40 -16.42 12.72
CA ASP A 76 -8.71 -16.92 12.31
C ASP A 76 -9.23 -16.24 11.03
N SER A 77 -9.01 -14.92 10.89
CA SER A 77 -9.39 -14.17 9.69
C SER A 77 -8.56 -14.59 8.49
N LEU A 78 -7.26 -14.79 8.67
CA LEU A 78 -6.38 -15.25 7.61
C LEU A 78 -6.70 -16.68 7.16
N HIS A 79 -7.01 -17.58 8.12
CA HIS A 79 -7.42 -18.94 7.79
C HIS A 79 -8.70 -18.96 6.98
N ARG A 80 -9.71 -18.18 7.38
CA ARG A 80 -10.97 -18.06 6.66
C ARG A 80 -10.76 -17.49 5.27
N LEU A 81 -9.95 -16.43 5.13
CA LEU A 81 -9.59 -15.82 3.85
C LEU A 81 -9.04 -16.87 2.88
N VAL A 82 -8.09 -17.70 3.33
CA VAL A 82 -7.49 -18.74 2.50
C VAL A 82 -8.54 -19.77 2.07
N ASP A 83 -9.35 -20.25 3.01
CA ASP A 83 -10.36 -21.29 2.74
C ASP A 83 -11.42 -20.78 1.75
N GLU A 84 -11.87 -19.54 1.91
CA GLU A 84 -12.81 -18.87 1.00
C GLU A 84 -12.18 -18.66 -0.38
N THR A 85 -10.93 -18.19 -0.46
CA THR A 85 -10.24 -17.95 -1.73
C THR A 85 -10.04 -19.25 -2.50
N CYS A 86 -9.64 -20.32 -1.83
CA CYS A 86 -9.51 -21.64 -2.46
C CYS A 86 -10.86 -22.18 -2.96
N THR A 87 -11.92 -21.96 -2.20
CA THR A 87 -13.28 -22.35 -2.61
C THR A 87 -13.73 -21.59 -3.84
N LEU A 88 -13.52 -20.27 -3.85
CA LEU A 88 -13.82 -19.42 -5.02
C LEU A 88 -13.03 -19.84 -6.25
N ALA A 89 -11.71 -20.09 -6.10
CA ALA A 89 -10.86 -20.51 -7.21
C ALA A 89 -11.35 -21.83 -7.86
N LYS A 90 -11.87 -22.76 -7.04
CA LYS A 90 -12.43 -24.03 -7.56
C LYS A 90 -13.74 -23.84 -8.32
N ALA A 91 -14.48 -22.76 -8.06
CA ALA A 91 -15.81 -22.51 -8.63
C ALA A 91 -15.80 -21.69 -9.93
N VAL A 92 -14.68 -21.01 -10.25
CA VAL A 92 -14.59 -20.17 -11.47
C VAL A 92 -14.25 -20.99 -12.71
N VAL A 93 -14.53 -20.43 -13.89
CA VAL A 93 -14.19 -21.03 -15.18
C VAL A 93 -12.66 -20.98 -15.37
N PRO A 94 -12.03 -22.04 -15.92
CA PRO A 94 -10.61 -22.02 -16.24
C PRO A 94 -10.25 -20.94 -17.26
N ASP A 95 -9.06 -20.34 -17.09
CA ASP A 95 -8.44 -19.43 -18.03
C ASP A 95 -7.03 -19.98 -18.36
N GLU A 96 -6.80 -20.39 -19.60
CA GLU A 96 -5.58 -21.07 -20.03
C GLU A 96 -4.29 -20.25 -19.79
N VAL A 97 -4.41 -18.92 -19.76
CA VAL A 97 -3.26 -18.02 -19.49
C VAL A 97 -3.05 -17.73 -18.01
N SER A 98 -3.93 -18.23 -17.15
CA SER A 98 -3.87 -18.00 -15.70
C SER A 98 -2.74 -18.82 -15.07
N GLY A 99 -1.91 -18.16 -14.24
CA GLY A 99 -0.80 -18.77 -13.52
C GLY A 99 0.21 -17.72 -13.03
N LEU A 100 1.16 -18.14 -12.21
CA LEU A 100 2.32 -17.33 -11.85
C LEU A 100 3.37 -17.40 -12.99
N PRO A 101 4.26 -16.40 -13.09
CA PRO A 101 5.45 -16.51 -13.93
C PRO A 101 6.30 -17.72 -13.52
N GLU A 102 7.02 -18.30 -14.48
CA GLU A 102 7.94 -19.38 -14.20
C GLU A 102 8.99 -18.96 -13.16
N ALA A 103 9.41 -19.89 -12.31
CA ALA A 103 10.39 -19.59 -11.26
C ALA A 103 11.71 -18.99 -11.81
N SER A 104 12.10 -19.38 -13.03
CA SER A 104 13.27 -18.85 -13.74
C SER A 104 13.13 -17.40 -14.20
N GLN A 105 11.91 -16.88 -14.27
CA GLN A 105 11.60 -15.50 -14.64
C GLN A 105 11.49 -14.57 -13.42
N MET A 106 11.55 -15.14 -12.21
CA MET A 106 11.52 -14.35 -10.98
C MET A 106 12.83 -13.58 -10.82
N ALA A 107 12.71 -12.31 -10.39
CA ALA A 107 13.88 -11.53 -10.04
C ALA A 107 14.61 -12.17 -8.86
N THR A 108 15.91 -12.36 -9.00
CA THR A 108 16.80 -12.86 -7.93
C THR A 108 17.60 -11.72 -7.28
N ASN A 109 17.65 -10.57 -7.93
CA ASN A 109 18.30 -9.37 -7.46
C ASN A 109 17.59 -8.13 -8.01
N TRP A 110 17.48 -7.07 -7.23
CA TRP A 110 16.96 -5.77 -7.63
C TRP A 110 17.76 -4.64 -6.98
N PRO A 111 17.92 -3.51 -7.68
CA PRO A 111 18.64 -2.38 -7.13
C PRO A 111 17.85 -1.73 -5.99
N ASP A 112 18.57 -1.15 -5.04
CA ASP A 112 17.97 -0.17 -4.12
C ASP A 112 17.62 1.09 -4.92
N LEU A 113 16.34 1.44 -4.96
CA LEU A 113 15.83 2.59 -5.70
C LEU A 113 15.73 3.85 -4.83
N ASP A 114 16.17 3.77 -3.55
CA ASP A 114 16.15 4.90 -2.60
C ASP A 114 14.78 5.60 -2.52
N LEU A 115 13.71 4.80 -2.45
CA LEU A 115 12.32 5.27 -2.48
C LEU A 115 11.81 5.76 -1.12
N TYR A 116 12.60 5.63 -0.06
CA TYR A 116 12.16 5.91 1.29
C TYR A 116 13.06 6.90 2.01
N ASP A 117 12.49 8.05 2.34
CA ASP A 117 13.07 9.01 3.26
C ASP A 117 12.54 8.77 4.69
N SER A 118 13.45 8.64 5.64
CA SER A 118 13.13 8.45 7.05
C SER A 118 12.76 9.75 7.81
N THR A 119 12.83 10.90 7.15
CA THR A 119 12.47 12.19 7.72
C THR A 119 11.03 12.20 8.20
N LYS A 120 10.83 12.52 9.45
CA LYS A 120 9.50 12.66 10.06
C LYS A 120 9.23 14.11 10.37
N LEU A 121 8.28 14.68 9.64
CA LEU A 121 7.74 15.99 9.95
C LEU A 121 6.65 15.86 11.02
N GLY A 122 6.73 16.69 12.06
CA GLY A 122 5.64 16.83 13.03
C GLY A 122 4.41 17.47 12.40
N THR A 123 3.23 17.22 12.97
CA THR A 123 1.95 17.77 12.48
C THR A 123 2.02 19.29 12.31
N ASP A 124 2.57 20.01 13.28
CA ASP A 124 2.69 21.46 13.21
C ASP A 124 3.60 21.95 12.06
N GLN A 125 4.67 21.21 11.77
CA GLN A 125 5.56 21.52 10.64
C GLN A 125 4.85 21.31 9.30
N GLN A 126 4.02 20.26 9.19
CA GLN A 126 3.24 19.96 7.99
C GLN A 126 2.15 21.03 7.76
N ILE A 127 1.49 21.49 8.83
CA ILE A 127 0.54 22.61 8.79
C ILE A 127 1.26 23.90 8.37
N ASP A 128 2.44 24.17 8.93
CA ASP A 128 3.22 25.37 8.57
C ASP A 128 3.62 25.37 7.10
N LEU A 129 4.01 24.22 6.53
CA LEU A 129 4.31 24.10 5.11
C LEU A 129 3.12 24.46 4.22
N ALA A 130 1.92 23.97 4.55
CA ALA A 130 0.68 24.32 3.84
C ALA A 130 0.36 25.83 3.94
N LYS A 131 0.47 26.42 5.14
CA LYS A 131 0.29 27.85 5.37
C LYS A 131 1.27 28.71 4.57
N ARG A 132 2.52 28.32 4.57
CA ARG A 132 3.58 29.05 3.82
C ARG A 132 3.35 28.98 2.32
N ALA A 133 2.91 27.83 1.80
CA ALA A 133 2.56 27.70 0.39
C ALA A 133 1.43 28.65 -0.01
N GLU A 134 0.34 28.67 0.76
CA GLU A 134 -0.79 29.57 0.54
C GLU A 134 -0.39 31.04 0.65
N SER A 135 0.32 31.41 1.71
CA SER A 135 0.77 32.79 1.94
C SER A 135 1.70 33.28 0.81
N ALA A 136 2.61 32.42 0.34
CA ALA A 136 3.50 32.76 -0.76
C ALA A 136 2.72 33.01 -2.06
N ALA A 137 1.73 32.17 -2.36
CA ALA A 137 0.89 32.35 -3.54
C ALA A 137 0.06 33.65 -3.48
N LEU A 138 -0.64 33.90 -2.36
CA LEU A 138 -1.44 35.14 -2.20
C LEU A 138 -0.59 36.41 -2.22
N SER A 139 0.69 36.32 -1.80
CA SER A 139 1.62 37.46 -1.82
C SER A 139 2.27 37.70 -3.16
N ALA A 140 2.19 36.76 -4.09
CA ALA A 140 2.89 36.84 -5.40
C ALA A 140 2.29 37.90 -6.34
N ASP A 141 0.98 38.13 -6.26
CA ASP A 141 0.31 39.14 -7.10
C ASP A 141 -0.89 39.72 -6.32
N PRO A 142 -1.03 41.07 -6.28
CA PRO A 142 -2.13 41.74 -5.56
C PRO A 142 -3.52 41.42 -6.12
N ARG A 143 -3.63 40.83 -7.29
CA ARG A 143 -4.90 40.35 -7.86
C ARG A 143 -5.36 39.04 -7.23
N MET A 144 -4.47 38.29 -6.60
CA MET A 144 -4.80 37.06 -5.89
C MET A 144 -5.36 37.43 -4.51
N THR A 145 -6.69 37.47 -4.41
CA THR A 145 -7.39 37.95 -3.20
C THR A 145 -8.02 36.84 -2.40
N ASN A 146 -8.02 35.62 -2.93
CA ASN A 146 -8.60 34.44 -2.29
C ASN A 146 -7.79 33.18 -2.65
N SER A 147 -8.09 32.07 -1.99
CA SER A 147 -7.47 30.76 -2.20
C SER A 147 -8.49 29.65 -1.96
N GLU A 148 -8.42 28.60 -2.75
CA GLU A 148 -9.10 27.34 -2.43
C GLU A 148 -8.33 26.54 -1.38
N GLY A 149 -7.08 26.91 -1.13
CA GLY A 149 -6.26 26.39 -0.06
C GLY A 149 -4.82 26.11 -0.48
N GLY A 150 -3.96 26.01 0.54
CA GLY A 150 -2.67 25.40 0.48
C GLY A 150 -2.77 23.99 1.08
N GLU A 151 -2.24 23.00 0.41
CA GLU A 151 -2.28 21.60 0.84
C GLU A 151 -0.87 21.05 1.04
N PHE A 152 -0.73 20.22 2.06
CA PHE A 152 0.43 19.37 2.26
C PHE A 152 -0.03 17.94 2.48
N ASP A 153 0.50 17.04 1.68
CA ASP A 153 0.25 15.61 1.79
C ASP A 153 1.55 14.86 2.02
N SER A 154 1.50 13.85 2.84
CA SER A 154 2.60 12.88 2.98
C SER A 154 2.08 11.47 3.06
N SER A 155 2.83 10.55 2.51
CA SER A 155 2.59 9.13 2.67
C SER A 155 3.89 8.38 2.91
N SER A 156 3.81 7.32 3.67
CA SER A 156 4.89 6.35 3.80
C SER A 156 4.33 4.96 3.97
N GLY A 157 5.00 3.98 3.39
CA GLY A 157 4.51 2.62 3.44
C GLY A 157 5.57 1.58 3.16
N ARG A 158 5.15 0.34 3.33
CA ARG A 158 5.91 -0.87 3.10
C ARG A 158 5.03 -1.87 2.35
N VAL A 159 5.59 -2.50 1.34
CA VAL A 159 4.94 -3.57 0.59
C VAL A 159 5.82 -4.81 0.62
N VAL A 160 5.21 -5.94 0.90
CA VAL A 160 5.83 -7.26 0.78
C VAL A 160 5.03 -8.06 -0.26
N LEU A 161 5.72 -8.58 -1.26
CA LEU A 161 5.19 -9.51 -2.24
C LEU A 161 5.87 -10.86 -2.04
N ALA A 162 5.09 -11.93 -1.93
CA ALA A 162 5.61 -13.28 -1.90
C ALA A 162 4.76 -14.22 -2.76
N ASN A 163 5.35 -15.32 -3.22
CA ASN A 163 4.61 -16.33 -3.98
C ASN A 163 5.07 -17.76 -3.67
N SER A 164 4.29 -18.73 -4.15
CA SER A 164 4.56 -20.16 -3.95
C SER A 164 5.78 -20.70 -4.70
N HIS A 165 6.35 -19.92 -5.62
CA HIS A 165 7.62 -20.26 -6.31
C HIS A 165 8.87 -19.83 -5.52
N GLY A 166 8.69 -19.35 -4.28
CA GLY A 166 9.78 -18.97 -3.38
C GLY A 166 10.25 -17.52 -3.51
N PHE A 167 9.58 -16.71 -4.33
CA PHE A 167 9.87 -15.28 -4.39
C PHE A 167 9.38 -14.57 -3.13
N VAL A 168 10.24 -13.73 -2.55
CA VAL A 168 9.89 -12.78 -1.49
C VAL A 168 10.60 -11.47 -1.79
N GLY A 169 9.85 -10.44 -2.09
CA GLY A 169 10.35 -9.09 -2.31
C GLY A 169 9.71 -8.10 -1.35
N GLU A 170 10.47 -7.10 -0.96
CA GLU A 170 10.00 -6.03 -0.08
C GLU A 170 10.58 -4.70 -0.51
N TYR A 171 9.77 -3.65 -0.43
CA TYR A 171 10.25 -2.29 -0.54
C TYR A 171 9.50 -1.37 0.42
N ARG A 172 10.11 -0.22 0.71
CA ARG A 172 9.50 0.90 1.40
C ARG A 172 9.50 2.11 0.49
N SER A 173 8.50 2.95 0.65
CA SER A 173 8.43 4.22 -0.07
C SER A 173 7.85 5.31 0.82
N SER A 174 8.21 6.55 0.51
CA SER A 174 7.58 7.73 1.06
C SER A 174 7.38 8.78 -0.02
N SER A 175 6.41 9.65 0.16
CA SER A 175 6.18 10.78 -0.72
C SER A 175 5.70 12.00 0.08
N PHE A 176 6.04 13.18 -0.44
CA PHE A 176 5.57 14.47 0.04
C PHE A 176 5.06 15.28 -1.14
N SER A 177 3.97 15.98 -0.93
CA SER A 177 3.38 16.86 -1.93
C SER A 177 2.95 18.17 -1.28
N ILE A 178 3.20 19.28 -1.96
CA ILE A 178 2.69 20.60 -1.61
C ILE A 178 1.98 21.17 -2.83
N SER A 179 0.77 21.64 -2.65
CA SER A 179 0.00 22.30 -3.69
C SER A 179 -0.72 23.54 -3.13
N VAL A 180 -1.04 24.49 -4.02
CA VAL A 180 -1.82 25.67 -3.68
C VAL A 180 -2.64 26.10 -4.88
N SER A 181 -3.87 26.55 -4.62
CA SER A 181 -4.83 27.00 -5.65
C SER A 181 -5.30 28.43 -5.33
N PRO A 182 -4.50 29.47 -5.72
CA PRO A 182 -4.90 30.88 -5.56
C PRO A 182 -5.99 31.26 -6.54
N ILE A 183 -6.84 32.23 -6.15
CA ILE A 183 -7.94 32.78 -6.95
C ILE A 183 -7.77 34.31 -7.06
#